data_4ffd8a03dba78659dfe88650cf4de4a6
#
_entry.id   4ffd8a03dba78659dfe88650cf4de4a6
#
_cell.length_a   1.000
_cell.length_b   1.000
_cell.length_c   1.000
_cell.angle_alpha   90.00
_cell.angle_beta   90.00
_cell.angle_gamma   90.00
#
_symmetry.space_group_name_H-M   'P 1'
#
loop_
_entity.id
_entity.type
_entity.pdbx_description
1 polymer ?
#
loop_
_entity_poly.entity_id
_entity_poly.type
_entity_poly.pdbx_seq_one_letter_code
_entity_poly.pdbx_strand_id
1 'polypeptide(L)'
;MRVALLSLIAPVTGDSGGAGGALGGASPILPRGLMRLGGHTLARHQLAIALALGCDRVIVVAPGGLDGLLPLQHAAESAGALFHRVSGAHGIMGLVSAQDEVIALGDGVLAWPDLAQELLATPTVLVQPVEQGVAAGFERLDFNYASAGAMRFPGRLVERLSELPGDVEPFACLQRIALQGGVPQRSVPDEVIAQGRWNLLHNEREIQAVEPDWISHHLFEDGALQPSEWLAGQVVRLAGPALLEAGSGGTVVAMAAGVLAALGLVAGGFGALTLGLLLVALAWLGFACASMFGRFERRSLRLPRPRLAPAVTYRWIVDGVLLALLGLAHGERTYVAALFEPLMLLGLIRLVPAVVANRKAAWMEDRALLALVLSLLSLFGLLRNGVAVLAVALLLGGIIMAGRQNRLTST
;
A
#
# COMPACT_ATOMS: atom_id res chain seq x y z
N MET A 1 10.60 -12.72 23.60
CA MET A 1 10.22 -11.48 22.94
C MET A 1 10.88 -11.43 21.56
N ARG A 2 10.27 -10.77 20.56
CA ARG A 2 10.94 -10.59 19.26
C ARG A 2 11.39 -9.15 19.10
N VAL A 3 12.63 -8.98 18.66
CA VAL A 3 13.28 -7.67 18.51
C VAL A 3 13.67 -7.48 17.06
N ALA A 4 13.23 -6.39 16.46
CA ALA A 4 13.68 -5.97 15.15
C ALA A 4 14.94 -5.11 15.28
N LEU A 5 15.93 -5.35 14.44
CA LEU A 5 17.10 -4.52 14.27
C LEU A 5 17.15 -3.98 12.84
N LEU A 6 17.01 -2.68 12.67
CA LEU A 6 17.05 -2.00 11.38
C LEU A 6 18.35 -1.18 11.30
N SER A 7 19.17 -1.42 10.29
CA SER A 7 20.37 -0.61 10.04
C SER A 7 20.04 0.58 9.15
N LEU A 8 20.46 1.77 9.54
CA LEU A 8 20.34 3.03 8.78
C LEU A 8 21.69 3.76 8.79
N ILE A 9 22.74 3.09 8.31
CA ILE A 9 24.12 3.59 8.37
C ILE A 9 24.70 3.77 6.97
N ALA A 10 24.34 2.91 6.02
CA ALA A 10 24.93 2.91 4.70
C ALA A 10 24.47 4.14 3.89
N PRO A 11 25.42 4.95 3.36
CA PRO A 11 25.08 6.14 2.60
C PRO A 11 24.42 5.78 1.26
N VAL A 12 23.56 6.67 0.79
CA VAL A 12 23.11 6.65 -0.61
C VAL A 12 24.31 6.90 -1.49
N THR A 13 24.55 6.03 -2.45
CA THR A 13 25.63 6.24 -3.43
C THR A 13 25.18 7.31 -4.42
N GLY A 14 25.83 8.46 -4.35
CA GLY A 14 25.59 9.55 -5.31
C GLY A 14 25.99 9.11 -6.71
N ASP A 15 25.23 9.55 -7.69
CA ASP A 15 25.57 9.43 -9.11
C ASP A 15 26.68 10.44 -9.41
N SER A 16 27.92 10.07 -9.21
CA SER A 16 29.10 10.89 -9.52
C SER A 16 29.34 11.00 -11.03
N GLY A 17 28.31 11.43 -11.75
CA GLY A 17 28.35 11.82 -13.17
C GLY A 17 28.37 13.34 -13.39
N GLY A 18 28.74 14.13 -12.38
CA GLY A 18 28.83 15.58 -12.50
C GLY A 18 30.03 16.11 -11.71
N ALA A 19 31.14 16.34 -12.39
CA ALA A 19 32.22 17.18 -11.88
C ALA A 19 31.68 18.58 -11.59
N GLY A 20 31.43 18.92 -10.33
CA GLY A 20 30.88 20.22 -9.95
C GLY A 20 31.01 20.52 -8.47
N GLY A 21 32.13 21.10 -8.04
CA GLY A 21 32.18 22.08 -6.95
C GLY A 21 32.37 21.54 -5.54
N ALA A 22 33.63 21.38 -5.19
CA ALA A 22 34.12 21.58 -3.83
C ALA A 22 33.74 22.97 -3.33
N LEU A 23 32.61 23.11 -2.63
CA LEU A 23 32.38 24.21 -1.70
C LEU A 23 31.83 23.60 -0.41
N GLY A 24 32.63 23.73 0.65
CA GLY A 24 32.48 23.09 1.95
C GLY A 24 31.16 23.34 2.66
N GLY A 25 30.33 22.35 2.64
CA GLY A 25 29.23 22.12 3.53
C GLY A 25 28.93 20.63 3.46
N ALA A 26 29.22 19.88 4.53
CA ALA A 26 28.89 18.49 4.62
C ALA A 26 27.36 18.37 4.55
N SER A 27 26.81 18.14 3.35
CA SER A 27 25.42 17.71 3.20
C SER A 27 25.22 16.47 4.06
N PRO A 28 24.19 16.40 4.89
CA PRO A 28 23.94 15.24 5.74
C PRO A 28 23.86 14.00 4.85
N ILE A 29 24.70 13.02 5.13
CA ILE A 29 24.74 11.75 4.40
C ILE A 29 23.41 11.05 4.64
N LEU A 30 22.55 10.98 3.63
CA LEU A 30 21.24 10.31 3.73
C LEU A 30 21.48 8.80 3.72
N PRO A 31 21.04 8.05 4.76
CA PRO A 31 21.06 6.59 4.73
C PRO A 31 20.13 6.02 3.67
N ARG A 32 20.50 4.87 3.08
CA ARG A 32 19.69 4.18 2.06
C ARG A 32 18.28 3.86 2.54
N GLY A 33 18.10 3.46 3.79
CA GLY A 33 16.80 3.16 4.38
C GLY A 33 15.85 4.35 4.46
N LEU A 34 16.32 5.59 4.29
CA LEU A 34 15.47 6.79 4.21
C LEU A 34 15.06 7.15 2.79
N MET A 35 15.58 6.48 1.76
CA MET A 35 15.07 6.63 0.39
C MET A 35 13.61 6.21 0.32
N ARG A 36 12.83 6.84 -0.55
CA ARG A 36 11.38 6.66 -0.64
C ARG A 36 10.99 5.75 -1.79
N LEU A 37 10.14 4.77 -1.49
CA LEU A 37 9.48 3.87 -2.44
C LEU A 37 7.97 3.89 -2.17
N GLY A 38 7.16 4.22 -3.16
CA GLY A 38 5.72 4.26 -3.00
C GLY A 38 5.25 5.25 -1.91
N GLY A 39 5.95 6.38 -1.75
CA GLY A 39 5.66 7.41 -0.75
C GLY A 39 6.15 7.14 0.67
N HIS A 40 6.71 5.97 0.95
CA HIS A 40 7.25 5.59 2.26
C HIS A 40 8.73 5.26 2.19
N THR A 41 9.45 5.46 3.30
CA THR A 41 10.88 5.12 3.36
C THR A 41 11.08 3.60 3.33
N LEU A 42 12.23 3.14 2.80
CA LEU A 42 12.59 1.71 2.83
C LEU A 42 12.58 1.16 4.27
N ALA A 43 13.07 1.94 5.24
CA ALA A 43 12.98 1.58 6.66
C ALA A 43 11.53 1.38 7.13
N ARG A 44 10.54 2.11 6.57
CA ARG A 44 9.13 1.93 6.89
C ARG A 44 8.58 0.60 6.34
N HIS A 45 9.03 0.18 5.15
CA HIS A 45 8.71 -1.14 4.59
C HIS A 45 9.35 -2.26 5.41
N GLN A 46 10.62 -2.09 5.82
CA GLN A 46 11.30 -3.03 6.71
C GLN A 46 10.63 -3.15 8.09
N LEU A 47 10.19 -2.00 8.65
CA LEU A 47 9.40 -1.99 9.89
C LEU A 47 8.10 -2.79 9.74
N ALA A 48 7.42 -2.66 8.60
CA ALA A 48 6.19 -3.42 8.34
C ALA A 48 6.44 -4.93 8.33
N ILE A 49 7.56 -5.38 7.74
CA ILE A 49 7.98 -6.80 7.79
C ILE A 49 8.23 -7.23 9.23
N ALA A 50 8.98 -6.45 10.00
CA ALA A 50 9.30 -6.74 11.39
C ALA A 50 8.05 -6.85 12.28
N LEU A 51 7.11 -5.91 12.15
CA LEU A 51 5.84 -5.93 12.88
C LEU A 51 4.98 -7.14 12.48
N ALA A 52 4.95 -7.48 11.20
CA ALA A 52 4.23 -8.65 10.70
C ALA A 52 4.84 -9.99 11.18
N LEU A 53 6.14 -10.00 11.48
CA LEU A 53 6.84 -11.10 12.14
C LEU A 53 6.63 -11.11 13.67
N GLY A 54 5.86 -10.17 14.22
CA GLY A 54 5.51 -10.09 15.63
C GLY A 54 6.65 -9.52 16.50
N CYS A 55 7.39 -8.54 16.00
CA CYS A 55 8.38 -7.84 16.80
C CYS A 55 7.70 -6.83 17.73
N ASP A 56 7.96 -6.96 19.03
CA ASP A 56 7.43 -6.09 20.09
C ASP A 56 8.39 -4.93 20.41
N ARG A 57 9.63 -5.00 19.93
CA ARG A 57 10.66 -3.98 20.07
C ARG A 57 11.37 -3.75 18.75
N VAL A 58 11.63 -2.49 18.44
CA VAL A 58 12.33 -2.05 17.24
C VAL A 58 13.54 -1.23 17.66
N ILE A 59 14.71 -1.70 17.27
CA ILE A 59 15.98 -1.00 17.47
C ILE A 59 16.46 -0.51 16.12
N VAL A 60 16.63 0.80 16.00
CA VAL A 60 17.15 1.43 14.80
C VAL A 60 18.58 1.89 15.06
N VAL A 61 19.51 1.34 14.31
CA VAL A 61 20.91 1.77 14.36
C VAL A 61 21.09 2.91 13.35
N ALA A 62 21.32 4.11 13.86
CA ALA A 62 21.42 5.31 13.04
C ALA A 62 22.45 6.27 13.62
N PRO A 63 23.22 7.00 12.77
CA PRO A 63 24.19 7.98 13.24
C PRO A 63 23.53 9.09 14.05
N GLY A 64 24.31 9.72 14.95
CA GLY A 64 23.87 10.88 15.72
C GLY A 64 23.42 12.02 14.80
N GLY A 65 22.33 12.73 15.18
CA GLY A 65 21.84 13.87 14.40
C GLY A 65 21.03 13.52 13.13
N LEU A 66 20.71 12.23 12.88
CA LEU A 66 19.87 11.86 11.75
C LEU A 66 18.42 12.28 12.01
N ASP A 67 17.92 13.20 11.17
CA ASP A 67 16.51 13.62 11.15
C ASP A 67 15.68 12.65 10.32
N GLY A 68 14.32 12.72 10.47
CA GLY A 68 13.39 11.92 9.67
C GLY A 68 13.01 10.57 10.28
N LEU A 69 13.44 10.23 11.50
CA LEU A 69 13.06 9.00 12.19
C LEU A 69 11.71 9.08 12.93
N LEU A 70 11.18 10.29 13.17
CA LEU A 70 9.90 10.50 13.85
C LEU A 70 8.72 9.73 13.23
N PRO A 71 8.53 9.74 11.90
CA PRO A 71 7.45 8.95 11.28
C PRO A 71 7.63 7.44 11.48
N LEU A 72 8.87 6.95 11.51
CA LEU A 72 9.18 5.55 11.76
C LEU A 72 8.88 5.18 13.22
N GLN A 73 9.26 6.04 14.16
CA GLN A 73 8.96 5.89 15.58
C GLN A 73 7.45 5.86 15.83
N HIS A 74 6.71 6.86 15.34
CA HIS A 74 5.26 6.91 15.49
C HIS A 74 4.56 5.67 14.91
N ALA A 75 5.09 5.15 13.81
CA ALA A 75 4.55 3.96 13.19
C ALA A 75 4.78 2.70 14.04
N ALA A 76 5.95 2.55 14.66
CA ALA A 76 6.26 1.44 15.56
C ALA A 76 5.39 1.52 16.83
N GLU A 77 5.33 2.69 17.48
CA GLU A 77 4.55 2.94 18.69
C GLU A 77 3.05 2.77 18.46
N SER A 78 2.53 3.23 17.33
CA SER A 78 1.12 3.05 16.94
C SER A 78 0.74 1.57 16.75
N ALA A 79 1.72 0.74 16.40
CA ALA A 79 1.56 -0.72 16.31
C ALA A 79 1.76 -1.44 17.66
N GLY A 80 2.08 -0.69 18.72
CA GLY A 80 2.31 -1.21 20.07
C GLY A 80 3.74 -1.70 20.31
N ALA A 81 4.69 -1.44 19.42
CA ALA A 81 6.09 -1.82 19.59
C ALA A 81 6.89 -0.70 20.27
N LEU A 82 7.86 -1.10 21.11
CA LEU A 82 8.81 -0.18 21.73
C LEU A 82 9.86 0.24 20.69
N PHE A 83 10.11 1.54 20.56
CA PHE A 83 11.09 2.08 19.62
C PHE A 83 12.33 2.58 20.34
N HIS A 84 13.51 2.15 19.91
CA HIS A 84 14.81 2.58 20.43
C HIS A 84 15.74 2.98 19.28
N ARG A 85 16.40 4.12 19.43
CA ARG A 85 17.46 4.55 18.53
C ARG A 85 18.80 4.36 19.23
N VAL A 86 19.76 3.77 18.52
CA VAL A 86 21.12 3.57 18.97
C VAL A 86 22.12 4.05 17.89
N SER A 87 23.28 4.53 18.31
CA SER A 87 24.29 5.03 17.36
C SER A 87 25.35 4.00 16.99
N GLY A 88 25.38 2.83 17.60
CA GLY A 88 26.39 1.80 17.34
C GLY A 88 26.11 0.49 18.05
N ALA A 89 27.01 -0.47 17.90
CA ALA A 89 26.90 -1.85 18.36
C ALA A 89 26.65 -1.96 19.87
N HIS A 90 27.35 -1.18 20.69
CA HIS A 90 27.22 -1.24 22.15
C HIS A 90 25.84 -0.82 22.65
N GLY A 91 25.13 0.07 21.95
CA GLY A 91 23.78 0.50 22.32
C GLY A 91 22.73 -0.60 22.18
N ILE A 92 23.01 -1.67 21.44
CA ILE A 92 22.09 -2.78 21.20
C ILE A 92 22.07 -3.72 22.42
N MET A 93 23.21 -3.94 23.06
CA MET A 93 23.41 -4.97 24.09
C MET A 93 22.47 -4.85 25.28
N GLY A 94 22.16 -3.65 25.74
CA GLY A 94 21.23 -3.44 26.88
C GLY A 94 19.75 -3.57 26.51
N LEU A 95 19.43 -3.69 25.21
CA LEU A 95 18.06 -3.71 24.69
C LEU A 95 17.60 -5.11 24.26
N VAL A 96 18.51 -6.09 24.17
CA VAL A 96 18.22 -7.47 23.76
C VAL A 96 18.64 -8.41 24.86
N SER A 97 17.74 -9.30 25.27
CA SER A 97 18.05 -10.36 26.23
C SER A 97 18.45 -11.67 25.53
N ALA A 98 19.16 -12.56 26.25
CA ALA A 98 19.58 -13.84 25.71
C ALA A 98 18.41 -14.74 25.24
N GLN A 99 17.23 -14.55 25.81
CA GLN A 99 16.01 -15.31 25.48
C GLN A 99 15.20 -14.69 24.32
N ASP A 100 15.58 -13.52 23.84
CA ASP A 100 14.90 -12.87 22.74
C ASP A 100 15.29 -13.50 21.40
N GLU A 101 14.46 -13.31 20.39
CA GLU A 101 14.77 -13.57 18.98
C GLU A 101 14.98 -12.23 18.28
N VAL A 102 16.07 -12.10 17.56
CA VAL A 102 16.41 -10.89 16.81
C VAL A 102 16.16 -11.11 15.32
N ILE A 103 15.44 -10.20 14.70
CA ILE A 103 15.24 -10.12 13.26
C ILE A 103 15.98 -8.88 12.78
N ALA A 104 17.07 -9.05 12.05
CA ALA A 104 17.87 -7.95 11.55
C ALA A 104 17.70 -7.78 10.05
N LEU A 105 17.52 -6.55 9.62
CA LEU A 105 17.40 -6.13 8.23
C LEU A 105 18.48 -5.09 7.93
N GLY A 106 19.25 -5.34 6.88
CA GLY A 106 20.31 -4.47 6.41
C GLY A 106 19.78 -3.21 5.73
N ASP A 107 20.61 -2.17 5.71
CA ASP A 107 20.26 -0.88 5.12
C ASP A 107 20.06 -1.00 3.59
N GLY A 108 19.01 -0.40 3.07
CA GLY A 108 18.68 -0.43 1.64
C GLY A 108 18.06 -1.74 1.12
N VAL A 109 17.85 -2.75 1.97
CA VAL A 109 17.20 -4.00 1.58
C VAL A 109 15.70 -3.79 1.39
N LEU A 110 15.22 -4.08 0.19
CA LEU A 110 13.81 -4.16 -0.15
C LEU A 110 13.43 -5.62 -0.37
N ALA A 111 12.47 -6.09 0.40
CA ALA A 111 11.90 -7.44 0.26
C ALA A 111 10.37 -7.38 0.21
N TRP A 112 9.77 -8.27 -0.58
CA TRP A 112 8.32 -8.41 -0.55
C TRP A 112 7.88 -9.01 0.78
N PRO A 113 6.88 -8.39 1.47
CA PRO A 113 6.55 -8.74 2.84
C PRO A 113 6.18 -10.22 3.06
N ASP A 114 5.42 -10.82 2.14
CA ASP A 114 5.02 -12.22 2.23
C ASP A 114 6.22 -13.16 2.17
N LEU A 115 7.11 -12.88 1.24
CA LEU A 115 8.33 -13.64 1.04
C LEU A 115 9.29 -13.51 2.24
N ALA A 116 9.45 -12.26 2.74
CA ALA A 116 10.28 -12.04 3.92
C ALA A 116 9.74 -12.78 5.16
N GLN A 117 8.41 -12.83 5.33
CA GLN A 117 7.78 -13.62 6.41
C GLN A 117 8.04 -15.11 6.27
N GLU A 118 7.95 -15.65 5.06
CA GLU A 118 8.23 -17.07 4.80
C GLU A 118 9.70 -17.41 5.06
N LEU A 119 10.62 -16.62 4.51
CA LEU A 119 12.05 -16.87 4.60
C LEU A 119 12.58 -16.70 6.03
N LEU A 120 12.05 -15.75 6.79
CA LEU A 120 12.44 -15.46 8.18
C LEU A 120 11.52 -16.14 9.22
N ALA A 121 10.73 -17.13 8.84
CA ALA A 121 9.83 -17.83 9.76
C ALA A 121 10.58 -18.57 10.89
N THR A 122 11.80 -19.03 10.62
CA THR A 122 12.68 -19.73 11.56
C THR A 122 14.03 -19.01 11.67
N PRO A 123 14.81 -19.24 12.74
CA PRO A 123 16.17 -18.72 12.84
C PRO A 123 17.01 -19.13 11.61
N THR A 124 17.53 -18.13 10.91
CA THR A 124 18.29 -18.32 9.67
C THR A 124 19.08 -17.05 9.30
N VAL A 125 20.20 -17.24 8.60
CA VAL A 125 20.89 -16.17 7.87
C VAL A 125 20.56 -16.33 6.39
N LEU A 126 19.92 -15.31 5.80
CA LEU A 126 19.59 -15.34 4.38
C LEU A 126 20.84 -15.05 3.54
N VAL A 127 21.04 -15.88 2.56
CA VAL A 127 22.20 -15.85 1.64
C VAL A 127 21.73 -15.94 0.19
N GLN A 128 22.59 -15.61 -0.74
CA GLN A 128 22.39 -15.76 -2.17
C GLN A 128 23.71 -16.17 -2.85
N PRO A 129 23.71 -16.68 -4.08
CA PRO A 129 24.91 -17.01 -4.82
C PRO A 129 25.89 -15.84 -4.87
N VAL A 130 27.17 -16.11 -4.65
CA VAL A 130 28.19 -15.06 -4.51
C VAL A 130 28.29 -14.15 -5.73
N GLU A 131 28.18 -14.71 -6.95
CA GLU A 131 28.29 -13.94 -8.19
C GLU A 131 27.17 -12.91 -8.31
N GLN A 132 25.93 -13.33 -8.07
CA GLN A 132 24.74 -12.45 -8.12
C GLN A 132 24.76 -11.46 -6.96
N GLY A 133 25.05 -11.92 -5.74
CA GLY A 133 25.01 -11.10 -4.55
C GLY A 133 26.06 -9.99 -4.56
N VAL A 134 27.29 -10.29 -4.93
CA VAL A 134 28.37 -9.28 -5.02
C VAL A 134 28.09 -8.29 -6.17
N ALA A 135 27.58 -8.77 -7.30
CA ALA A 135 27.17 -7.89 -8.39
C ALA A 135 26.03 -6.94 -7.98
N ALA A 136 25.11 -7.38 -7.11
CA ALA A 136 24.07 -6.55 -6.52
C ALA A 136 24.53 -5.70 -5.33
N GLY A 137 25.84 -5.72 -4.97
CA GLY A 137 26.42 -4.90 -3.91
C GLY A 137 26.30 -5.47 -2.49
N PHE A 138 25.87 -6.70 -2.33
CA PHE A 138 25.83 -7.38 -1.03
C PHE A 138 27.24 -7.86 -0.60
N GLU A 139 27.46 -7.93 0.71
CA GLU A 139 28.74 -8.39 1.26
C GLU A 139 28.95 -9.89 0.99
N ARG A 140 30.15 -10.24 0.56
CA ARG A 140 30.56 -11.64 0.41
C ARG A 140 30.77 -12.26 1.80
N LEU A 141 30.15 -13.41 2.05
CA LEU A 141 30.26 -14.15 3.31
C LEU A 141 31.31 -15.25 3.25
N ASP A 142 31.27 -16.05 2.19
CA ASP A 142 32.19 -17.15 1.96
C ASP A 142 32.49 -17.32 0.46
N PHE A 143 33.06 -18.49 0.10
CA PHE A 143 33.42 -18.77 -1.28
C PHE A 143 32.20 -18.88 -2.22
N ASN A 144 31.08 -19.42 -1.72
CA ASN A 144 29.90 -19.72 -2.50
C ASN A 144 28.77 -18.73 -2.32
N TYR A 145 28.73 -18.02 -1.19
CA TYR A 145 27.60 -17.21 -0.79
C TYR A 145 27.96 -15.76 -0.46
N ALA A 146 27.05 -14.87 -0.82
CA ALA A 146 26.96 -13.50 -0.35
C ALA A 146 25.76 -13.33 0.59
N SER A 147 25.77 -12.29 1.40
CA SER A 147 24.63 -11.88 2.21
C SER A 147 23.38 -11.64 1.33
N ALA A 148 22.20 -11.88 1.86
CA ALA A 148 20.95 -11.33 1.30
C ALA A 148 20.40 -10.19 2.16
N GLY A 149 21.14 -9.69 3.14
CA GLY A 149 20.81 -8.50 3.93
C GLY A 149 19.70 -8.71 4.95
N ALA A 150 19.35 -9.96 5.31
CA ALA A 150 18.37 -10.23 6.36
C ALA A 150 18.72 -11.50 7.12
N MET A 151 18.39 -11.53 8.42
CA MET A 151 18.63 -12.69 9.27
C MET A 151 17.69 -12.72 10.48
N ARG A 152 17.46 -13.91 11.01
CA ARG A 152 16.81 -14.15 12.30
C ARG A 152 17.68 -15.06 13.14
N PHE A 153 17.98 -14.65 14.39
CA PHE A 153 18.91 -15.38 15.26
C PHE A 153 18.57 -15.21 16.74
N PRO A 154 19.07 -16.08 17.63
CA PRO A 154 18.86 -15.98 19.07
C PRO A 154 19.56 -14.77 19.69
N GLY A 155 18.90 -14.05 20.60
CA GLY A 155 19.40 -12.83 21.25
C GLY A 155 20.69 -13.02 22.03
N ARG A 156 20.98 -14.24 22.54
CA ARG A 156 22.25 -14.55 23.23
C ARG A 156 23.50 -14.23 22.38
N LEU A 157 23.36 -14.23 21.06
CA LEU A 157 24.48 -13.91 20.17
C LEU A 157 24.84 -12.43 20.12
N VAL A 158 23.90 -11.56 20.55
CA VAL A 158 24.13 -10.11 20.63
C VAL A 158 25.20 -9.75 21.70
N GLU A 159 25.30 -10.53 22.77
CA GLU A 159 26.29 -10.31 23.83
C GLU A 159 27.73 -10.33 23.29
N ARG A 160 28.00 -11.08 22.23
CA ARG A 160 29.32 -11.16 21.59
C ARG A 160 29.74 -9.84 20.90
N LEU A 161 28.83 -8.89 20.71
CA LEU A 161 29.19 -7.55 20.23
C LEU A 161 30.09 -6.80 21.25
N SER A 162 30.07 -7.20 22.54
CA SER A 162 30.94 -6.61 23.57
C SER A 162 32.42 -6.87 23.32
N GLU A 163 32.74 -7.90 22.54
CA GLU A 163 34.10 -8.29 22.21
C GLU A 163 34.69 -7.48 21.03
N LEU A 164 33.83 -6.67 20.37
CA LEU A 164 34.19 -5.90 19.18
C LEU A 164 34.32 -4.40 19.47
N PRO A 165 35.11 -3.67 18.66
CA PRO A 165 35.16 -2.20 18.76
C PRO A 165 33.79 -1.57 18.57
N GLY A 166 33.51 -0.42 19.21
CA GLY A 166 32.19 0.21 19.19
C GLY A 166 31.81 0.89 17.88
N ASP A 167 32.76 1.10 17.00
CA ASP A 167 32.64 1.77 15.70
C ASP A 167 32.35 0.82 14.52
N VAL A 168 32.23 -0.50 14.80
CA VAL A 168 31.94 -1.49 13.77
C VAL A 168 30.47 -1.41 13.31
N GLU A 169 30.23 -1.80 12.06
CA GLU A 169 28.89 -1.89 11.51
C GLU A 169 28.16 -3.10 12.14
N PRO A 170 27.07 -2.86 12.92
CA PRO A 170 26.47 -3.91 13.74
C PRO A 170 25.85 -5.05 12.95
N PHE A 171 25.24 -4.78 11.78
CA PHE A 171 24.56 -5.79 10.98
C PHE A 171 25.56 -6.83 10.45
N ALA A 172 26.67 -6.39 9.81
CA ALA A 172 27.70 -7.29 9.28
C ALA A 172 28.37 -8.11 10.38
N CYS A 173 28.66 -7.48 11.54
CA CYS A 173 29.22 -8.17 12.69
C CYS A 173 28.28 -9.24 13.23
N LEU A 174 27.01 -8.89 13.45
CA LEU A 174 25.99 -9.85 13.93
C LEU A 174 25.79 -10.99 12.93
N GLN A 175 25.86 -10.73 11.64
CA GLN A 175 25.76 -11.76 10.62
C GLN A 175 26.91 -12.79 10.72
N ARG A 176 28.14 -12.33 10.89
CA ARG A 176 29.31 -13.18 11.11
C ARG A 176 29.19 -13.97 12.43
N ILE A 177 28.77 -13.30 13.51
CA ILE A 177 28.53 -13.93 14.81
C ILE A 177 27.44 -15.00 14.70
N ALA A 178 26.34 -14.73 13.97
CA ALA A 178 25.27 -15.69 13.78
C ALA A 178 25.73 -16.94 13.03
N LEU A 179 26.50 -16.78 11.95
CA LEU A 179 27.10 -17.89 11.20
C LEU A 179 28.06 -18.71 12.05
N GLN A 180 28.95 -18.05 12.79
CA GLN A 180 29.87 -18.73 13.73
C GLN A 180 29.12 -19.38 14.89
N GLY A 181 27.98 -18.85 15.29
CA GLY A 181 27.08 -19.41 16.32
C GLY A 181 26.22 -20.56 15.82
N GLY A 182 26.42 -21.02 14.58
CA GLY A 182 25.71 -22.18 14.02
C GLY A 182 24.28 -21.90 13.56
N VAL A 183 23.92 -20.62 13.34
CA VAL A 183 22.61 -20.29 12.73
C VAL A 183 22.60 -20.79 11.28
N PRO A 184 21.58 -21.58 10.86
CA PRO A 184 21.56 -22.16 9.53
C PRO A 184 21.46 -21.09 8.43
N GLN A 185 22.10 -21.35 7.31
CA GLN A 185 21.96 -20.53 6.10
C GLN A 185 20.75 -21.00 5.29
N ARG A 186 20.00 -20.03 4.72
CA ARG A 186 18.91 -20.29 3.77
C ARG A 186 19.10 -19.42 2.54
N SER A 187 19.19 -20.03 1.37
CA SER A 187 19.27 -19.28 0.12
C SER A 187 17.94 -18.64 -0.22
N VAL A 188 17.98 -17.38 -0.65
CA VAL A 188 16.87 -16.75 -1.32
C VAL A 188 16.73 -17.42 -2.70
N PRO A 189 15.53 -17.86 -3.12
CA PRO A 189 15.37 -18.52 -4.42
C PRO A 189 15.81 -17.61 -5.58
N ASP A 190 16.52 -18.19 -6.56
CA ASP A 190 17.04 -17.43 -7.71
C ASP A 190 15.93 -16.75 -8.52
N GLU A 191 14.76 -17.37 -8.62
CA GLU A 191 13.58 -16.82 -9.29
C GLU A 191 13.09 -15.53 -8.63
N VAL A 192 13.19 -15.45 -7.30
CA VAL A 192 12.81 -14.28 -6.50
C VAL A 192 13.74 -13.11 -6.77
N ILE A 193 15.04 -13.40 -6.85
CA ILE A 193 16.06 -12.38 -7.16
C ILE A 193 15.90 -11.90 -8.61
N ALA A 194 15.74 -12.84 -9.55
CA ALA A 194 15.56 -12.52 -10.96
C ALA A 194 14.28 -11.69 -11.24
N GLN A 195 13.22 -11.91 -10.45
CA GLN A 195 11.97 -11.12 -10.52
C GLN A 195 12.04 -9.77 -9.79
N GLY A 196 13.20 -9.39 -9.22
CA GLY A 196 13.34 -8.14 -8.48
C GLY A 196 12.50 -8.06 -7.19
N ARG A 197 12.15 -9.21 -6.59
CA ARG A 197 11.33 -9.28 -5.37
C ARG A 197 12.16 -9.23 -4.08
N TRP A 198 13.46 -9.29 -4.24
CA TRP A 198 14.45 -9.14 -3.18
C TRP A 198 15.64 -8.35 -3.72
N ASN A 199 15.81 -7.11 -3.31
CA ASN A 199 16.81 -6.19 -3.85
C ASN A 199 17.58 -5.47 -2.75
N LEU A 200 18.80 -5.04 -3.07
CA LEU A 200 19.53 -4.03 -2.33
C LEU A 200 19.54 -2.75 -3.17
N LEU A 201 18.95 -1.69 -2.65
CA LEU A 201 18.82 -0.41 -3.33
C LEU A 201 19.87 0.58 -2.81
N HIS A 202 20.64 1.17 -3.73
CA HIS A 202 21.78 2.02 -3.41
C HIS A 202 21.50 3.50 -3.68
N ASN A 203 20.58 3.77 -4.61
CA ASN A 203 20.31 5.13 -5.09
C ASN A 203 18.86 5.28 -5.57
N GLU A 204 18.44 6.53 -5.80
CA GLU A 204 17.07 6.84 -6.23
C GLU A 204 16.74 6.32 -7.63
N ARG A 205 17.71 6.15 -8.52
CA ARG A 205 17.46 5.58 -9.87
C ARG A 205 17.04 4.13 -9.78
N GLU A 206 17.67 3.35 -8.92
CA GLU A 206 17.28 1.95 -8.68
C GLU A 206 15.87 1.86 -8.09
N ILE A 207 15.50 2.79 -7.20
CA ILE A 207 14.12 2.88 -6.69
C ILE A 207 13.14 3.17 -7.82
N GLN A 208 13.41 4.19 -8.65
CA GLN A 208 12.55 4.54 -9.78
C GLN A 208 12.38 3.37 -10.78
N ALA A 209 13.38 2.51 -10.92
CA ALA A 209 13.30 1.33 -11.76
C ALA A 209 12.40 0.23 -11.17
N VAL A 210 12.40 0.05 -9.85
CA VAL A 210 11.64 -1.00 -9.15
C VAL A 210 10.22 -0.54 -8.76
N GLU A 211 10.00 0.76 -8.57
CA GLU A 211 8.76 1.34 -8.06
C GLU A 211 7.52 0.99 -8.91
N PRO A 212 7.54 1.03 -10.26
CA PRO A 212 6.38 0.67 -11.06
C PRO A 212 5.91 -0.77 -10.83
N ASP A 213 6.83 -1.71 -10.73
CA ASP A 213 6.52 -3.13 -10.47
C ASP A 213 6.02 -3.33 -9.05
N TRP A 214 6.63 -2.66 -8.07
CA TRP A 214 6.19 -2.66 -6.69
C TRP A 214 4.75 -2.15 -6.56
N ILE A 215 4.44 -1.00 -7.18
CA ILE A 215 3.10 -0.41 -7.16
C ILE A 215 2.11 -1.34 -7.86
N SER A 216 2.46 -1.87 -9.04
CA SER A 216 1.56 -2.70 -9.83
C SER A 216 1.18 -3.99 -9.08
N HIS A 217 2.13 -4.65 -8.44
CA HIS A 217 1.89 -5.86 -7.65
C HIS A 217 0.92 -5.61 -6.50
N HIS A 218 1.11 -4.54 -5.71
CA HIS A 218 0.28 -4.28 -4.55
C HIS A 218 -1.11 -3.71 -4.90
N LEU A 219 -1.31 -3.19 -6.13
CA LEU A 219 -2.59 -2.63 -6.56
C LEU A 219 -3.48 -3.64 -7.29
N PHE A 220 -2.93 -4.54 -8.11
CA PHE A 220 -3.70 -5.27 -9.13
C PHE A 220 -3.86 -6.78 -8.88
N GLU A 221 -3.56 -7.27 -7.68
CA GLU A 221 -3.72 -8.70 -7.34
C GLU A 221 -5.14 -9.26 -7.63
N ASP A 222 -6.19 -8.45 -7.49
CA ASP A 222 -7.58 -8.93 -7.58
C ASP A 222 -8.22 -8.74 -8.97
N GLY A 223 -7.55 -8.09 -9.92
CA GLY A 223 -8.13 -7.70 -11.21
C GLY A 223 -9.24 -6.64 -11.08
N ALA A 224 -9.27 -5.64 -11.95
CA ALA A 224 -10.34 -4.64 -11.97
C ALA A 224 -11.62 -5.25 -12.52
N LEU A 225 -12.67 -5.30 -11.70
CA LEU A 225 -13.99 -5.82 -12.08
C LEU A 225 -14.94 -4.73 -12.55
N GLN A 226 -14.65 -3.47 -12.22
CA GLN A 226 -15.46 -2.30 -12.56
C GLN A 226 -14.70 -1.39 -13.52
N PRO A 227 -15.37 -0.77 -14.52
CA PRO A 227 -14.73 0.18 -15.44
C PRO A 227 -14.06 1.36 -14.73
N SER A 228 -14.69 1.90 -13.67
CA SER A 228 -14.11 2.98 -12.87
C SER A 228 -12.85 2.54 -12.11
N GLU A 229 -12.76 1.30 -11.64
CA GLU A 229 -11.56 0.76 -11.00
C GLU A 229 -10.42 0.60 -12.01
N TRP A 230 -10.73 0.16 -13.23
CA TRP A 230 -9.74 0.08 -14.29
C TRP A 230 -9.20 1.47 -14.65
N LEU A 231 -10.08 2.46 -14.85
CA LEU A 231 -9.67 3.85 -15.11
C LEU A 231 -8.87 4.43 -13.95
N ALA A 232 -9.33 4.24 -12.71
CA ALA A 232 -8.61 4.67 -11.52
C ALA A 232 -7.22 4.04 -11.45
N GLY A 233 -7.09 2.75 -11.82
CA GLY A 233 -5.81 2.07 -11.93
C GLY A 233 -4.86 2.73 -12.93
N GLN A 234 -5.35 3.17 -14.10
CA GLN A 234 -4.52 3.91 -15.05
C GLN A 234 -4.09 5.27 -14.50
N VAL A 235 -5.01 6.00 -13.87
CA VAL A 235 -4.68 7.30 -13.22
C VAL A 235 -3.64 7.12 -12.12
N VAL A 236 -3.79 6.10 -11.28
CA VAL A 236 -2.84 5.81 -10.19
C VAL A 236 -1.47 5.38 -10.73
N ARG A 237 -1.41 4.66 -11.84
CA ARG A 237 -0.12 4.32 -12.49
C ARG A 237 0.61 5.56 -12.99
N LEU A 238 -0.10 6.52 -13.58
CA LEU A 238 0.49 7.72 -14.17
C LEU A 238 0.82 8.79 -13.13
N ALA A 239 -0.08 9.04 -12.19
CA ALA A 239 0.04 10.11 -11.19
C ALA A 239 0.46 9.61 -9.81
N GLY A 240 0.49 8.29 -9.61
CA GLY A 240 0.76 7.66 -8.31
C GLY A 240 2.08 8.09 -7.66
N PRO A 241 3.22 8.01 -8.36
CA PRO A 241 4.50 8.43 -7.78
C PRO A 241 4.45 9.86 -7.23
N ALA A 242 3.99 10.83 -8.03
CA ALA A 242 3.91 12.23 -7.62
C ALA A 242 2.93 12.48 -6.44
N LEU A 243 1.80 11.75 -6.40
CA LEU A 243 0.82 11.87 -5.31
C LEU A 243 1.29 11.17 -4.02
N LEU A 244 2.03 10.08 -4.14
CA LEU A 244 2.59 9.34 -3.01
C LEU A 244 3.75 10.10 -2.36
N GLU A 245 4.58 10.80 -3.14
CA GLU A 245 5.64 11.68 -2.62
C GLU A 245 5.10 12.78 -1.70
N ALA A 246 3.86 13.27 -1.96
CA ALA A 246 3.18 14.24 -1.09
C ALA A 246 2.78 13.68 0.29
N GLY A 247 2.96 12.38 0.55
CA GLY A 247 2.79 11.73 1.87
C GLY A 247 1.35 11.57 2.36
N SER A 248 0.35 12.05 1.64
CA SER A 248 -1.09 11.98 2.00
C SER A 248 -1.99 11.81 0.78
N GLY A 249 -1.49 11.22 -0.30
CA GLY A 249 -2.15 11.14 -1.58
C GLY A 249 -3.60 10.60 -1.51
N GLY A 250 -3.84 9.55 -0.74
CA GLY A 250 -5.18 8.96 -0.62
C GLY A 250 -6.21 9.88 0.05
N THR A 251 -5.83 10.59 1.10
CA THR A 251 -6.75 11.51 1.82
C THR A 251 -7.02 12.79 1.03
N VAL A 252 -6.00 13.36 0.38
CA VAL A 252 -6.15 14.56 -0.46
C VAL A 252 -7.07 14.26 -1.65
N VAL A 253 -6.88 13.13 -2.33
CA VAL A 253 -7.72 12.69 -3.44
C VAL A 253 -9.17 12.44 -2.96
N ALA A 254 -9.37 11.84 -1.78
CA ALA A 254 -10.71 11.64 -1.21
C ALA A 254 -11.40 12.97 -0.88
N MET A 255 -10.69 13.95 -0.32
CA MET A 255 -11.24 15.29 -0.05
C MET A 255 -11.63 16.01 -1.36
N ALA A 256 -10.76 15.98 -2.37
CA ALA A 256 -11.06 16.56 -3.67
C ALA A 256 -12.29 15.90 -4.32
N ALA A 257 -12.42 14.58 -4.23
CA ALA A 257 -13.61 13.86 -4.68
C ALA A 257 -14.86 14.26 -3.91
N GLY A 258 -14.75 14.46 -2.59
CA GLY A 258 -15.85 14.97 -1.76
C GLY A 258 -16.31 16.37 -2.17
N VAL A 259 -15.36 17.26 -2.46
CA VAL A 259 -15.67 18.61 -2.99
C VAL A 259 -16.37 18.52 -4.34
N LEU A 260 -15.90 17.66 -5.25
CA LEU A 260 -16.58 17.45 -6.55
C LEU A 260 -18.01 16.94 -6.38
N ALA A 261 -18.26 16.01 -5.45
CA ALA A 261 -19.59 15.50 -5.15
C ALA A 261 -20.51 16.63 -4.61
N ALA A 262 -19.99 17.48 -3.71
CA ALA A 262 -20.72 18.62 -3.18
C ALA A 262 -21.03 19.66 -4.26
N LEU A 263 -20.05 19.99 -5.12
CA LEU A 263 -20.27 20.88 -6.27
C LEU A 263 -21.30 20.30 -7.25
N GLY A 264 -21.31 18.97 -7.44
CA GLY A 264 -22.32 18.29 -8.23
C GLY A 264 -23.73 18.48 -7.67
N LEU A 265 -23.89 18.38 -6.34
CA LEU A 265 -25.18 18.62 -5.68
C LEU A 265 -25.61 20.08 -5.82
N VAL A 266 -24.70 21.03 -5.64
CA VAL A 266 -24.97 22.48 -5.82
C VAL A 266 -25.38 22.75 -7.25
N ALA A 267 -24.66 22.27 -8.26
CA ALA A 267 -24.98 22.44 -9.67
C ALA A 267 -26.40 21.91 -10.00
N GLY A 268 -26.74 20.73 -9.47
CA GLY A 268 -28.10 20.18 -9.62
C GLY A 268 -29.18 21.01 -8.95
N GLY A 269 -28.90 21.60 -7.77
CA GLY A 269 -29.79 22.54 -7.08
C GLY A 269 -30.05 23.82 -7.87
N PHE A 270 -29.10 24.28 -8.67
CA PHE A 270 -29.29 25.41 -9.62
C PHE A 270 -29.90 24.98 -10.97
N GLY A 271 -30.35 23.74 -11.11
CA GLY A 271 -31.00 23.24 -12.33
C GLY A 271 -30.04 22.69 -13.38
N ALA A 272 -28.73 22.71 -13.15
CA ALA A 272 -27.73 22.14 -14.05
C ALA A 272 -27.51 20.63 -13.75
N LEU A 273 -28.58 19.82 -13.82
CA LEU A 273 -28.57 18.40 -13.45
C LEU A 273 -27.53 17.56 -14.23
N THR A 274 -27.40 17.79 -15.53
CA THR A 274 -26.42 17.10 -16.37
C THR A 274 -25.00 17.33 -15.85
N LEU A 275 -24.64 18.57 -15.55
CA LEU A 275 -23.35 18.94 -14.98
C LEU A 275 -23.19 18.32 -13.59
N GLY A 276 -24.24 18.35 -12.75
CA GLY A 276 -24.24 17.75 -11.43
C GLY A 276 -23.92 16.27 -11.47
N LEU A 277 -24.55 15.51 -12.36
CA LEU A 277 -24.32 14.07 -12.56
C LEU A 277 -22.92 13.76 -13.11
N LEU A 278 -22.39 14.60 -14.02
CA LEU A 278 -21.00 14.46 -14.51
C LEU A 278 -19.98 14.67 -13.38
N LEU A 279 -20.19 15.69 -12.52
CA LEU A 279 -19.33 15.93 -11.37
C LEU A 279 -19.37 14.77 -10.37
N VAL A 280 -20.52 14.12 -10.19
CA VAL A 280 -20.65 12.91 -9.36
C VAL A 280 -19.91 11.73 -9.98
N ALA A 281 -19.97 11.55 -11.31
CA ALA A 281 -19.19 10.52 -11.99
C ALA A 281 -17.69 10.71 -11.77
N LEU A 282 -17.20 11.96 -11.88
CA LEU A 282 -15.80 12.31 -11.63
C LEU A 282 -15.42 12.14 -10.15
N ALA A 283 -16.31 12.49 -9.23
CA ALA A 283 -16.14 12.29 -7.80
C ALA A 283 -15.99 10.78 -7.47
N TRP A 284 -16.82 9.91 -8.09
CA TRP A 284 -16.67 8.47 -7.90
C TRP A 284 -15.32 7.94 -8.38
N LEU A 285 -14.83 8.41 -9.55
CA LEU A 285 -13.50 8.07 -10.02
C LEU A 285 -12.41 8.51 -9.03
N GLY A 286 -12.52 9.71 -8.47
CA GLY A 286 -11.63 10.19 -7.42
C GLY A 286 -11.66 9.31 -6.16
N PHE A 287 -12.85 8.89 -5.70
CA PHE A 287 -12.99 7.97 -4.57
C PHE A 287 -12.43 6.57 -4.89
N ALA A 288 -12.56 6.09 -6.13
CA ALA A 288 -11.93 4.86 -6.58
C ALA A 288 -10.39 4.97 -6.49
N CYS A 289 -9.80 6.06 -6.98
CA CYS A 289 -8.37 6.34 -6.82
C CYS A 289 -7.96 6.37 -5.34
N ALA A 290 -8.67 7.12 -4.50
CA ALA A 290 -8.40 7.22 -3.06
C ALA A 290 -8.46 5.84 -2.37
N SER A 291 -9.43 5.00 -2.73
CA SER A 291 -9.54 3.65 -2.20
C SER A 291 -8.41 2.73 -2.65
N MET A 292 -7.90 2.92 -3.88
CA MET A 292 -6.72 2.23 -4.39
C MET A 292 -5.46 2.62 -3.61
N PHE A 293 -5.20 3.92 -3.39
CA PHE A 293 -4.10 4.38 -2.56
C PHE A 293 -4.17 3.79 -1.15
N GLY A 294 -5.34 3.82 -0.51
CA GLY A 294 -5.52 3.22 0.80
C GLY A 294 -5.36 1.68 0.82
N ARG A 295 -5.67 0.97 -0.27
CA ARG A 295 -5.37 -0.47 -0.42
C ARG A 295 -3.87 -0.70 -0.57
N PHE A 296 -3.21 0.08 -1.42
CA PHE A 296 -1.77 0.02 -1.63
C PHE A 296 -1.01 0.22 -0.32
N GLU A 297 -1.30 1.29 0.42
CA GLU A 297 -0.66 1.58 1.70
C GLU A 297 -0.86 0.44 2.71
N ARG A 298 -2.07 -0.07 2.83
CA ARG A 298 -2.36 -1.19 3.74
C ARG A 298 -1.64 -2.48 3.35
N ARG A 299 -1.53 -2.78 2.05
CA ARG A 299 -0.85 -3.99 1.58
C ARG A 299 0.66 -3.88 1.70
N SER A 300 1.23 -2.78 1.24
CA SER A 300 2.68 -2.54 1.28
C SER A 300 3.23 -2.44 2.70
N LEU A 301 2.44 -1.88 3.64
CA LEU A 301 2.83 -1.69 5.04
C LEU A 301 2.18 -2.69 6.02
N ARG A 302 1.46 -3.71 5.52
CA ARG A 302 0.79 -4.72 6.35
C ARG A 302 -0.10 -4.14 7.46
N LEU A 303 -0.75 -3.01 7.20
CA LEU A 303 -1.62 -2.36 8.16
C LEU A 303 -2.89 -3.18 8.42
N PRO A 304 -3.42 -3.15 9.65
CA PRO A 304 -4.66 -3.85 9.99
C PRO A 304 -5.83 -3.32 9.17
N ARG A 305 -6.82 -4.20 8.91
CA ARG A 305 -8.03 -3.82 8.20
C ARG A 305 -8.83 -2.82 9.04
N PRO A 306 -9.24 -1.66 8.49
CA PRO A 306 -10.09 -0.72 9.22
C PRO A 306 -11.45 -1.34 9.50
N ARG A 307 -12.06 -0.99 10.63
CA ARG A 307 -13.41 -1.46 11.01
C ARG A 307 -14.47 -1.13 9.97
N LEU A 308 -14.36 0.05 9.33
CA LEU A 308 -15.20 0.46 8.21
C LEU A 308 -14.28 0.68 7.01
N ALA A 309 -14.49 -0.10 5.95
CA ALA A 309 -13.73 0.09 4.72
C ALA A 309 -14.10 1.46 4.11
N PRO A 310 -13.13 2.34 3.81
CA PRO A 310 -13.41 3.67 3.25
C PRO A 310 -14.28 3.62 1.98
N ALA A 311 -14.11 2.59 1.16
CA ALA A 311 -14.93 2.36 -0.02
C ALA A 311 -16.44 2.25 0.28
N VAL A 312 -16.82 1.72 1.45
CA VAL A 312 -18.23 1.66 1.88
C VAL A 312 -18.75 3.07 2.18
N THR A 313 -17.97 3.89 2.89
CA THR A 313 -18.32 5.27 3.19
C THR A 313 -18.47 6.09 1.91
N TYR A 314 -17.54 5.98 0.97
CA TYR A 314 -17.61 6.68 -0.32
C TYR A 314 -18.84 6.28 -1.13
N ARG A 315 -19.21 5.00 -1.11
CA ARG A 315 -20.42 4.49 -1.75
C ARG A 315 -21.70 5.13 -1.17
N TRP A 316 -21.77 5.26 0.16
CA TRP A 316 -22.91 5.91 0.81
C TRP A 316 -23.00 7.41 0.49
N ILE A 317 -21.87 8.11 0.45
CA ILE A 317 -21.82 9.53 0.09
C ILE A 317 -22.35 9.75 -1.34
N VAL A 318 -21.84 8.97 -2.30
CA VAL A 318 -22.23 9.11 -3.71
C VAL A 318 -23.71 8.70 -3.92
N ASP A 319 -24.16 7.62 -3.30
CA ASP A 319 -25.56 7.18 -3.40
C ASP A 319 -26.49 8.25 -2.79
N GLY A 320 -26.10 8.91 -1.68
CA GLY A 320 -26.85 10.01 -1.09
C GLY A 320 -26.95 11.24 -2.01
N VAL A 321 -25.84 11.60 -2.65
CA VAL A 321 -25.81 12.72 -3.63
C VAL A 321 -26.64 12.38 -4.86
N LEU A 322 -26.53 11.15 -5.40
CA LEU A 322 -27.35 10.71 -6.53
C LEU A 322 -28.85 10.72 -6.17
N LEU A 323 -29.21 10.23 -4.98
CA LEU A 323 -30.59 10.25 -4.51
C LEU A 323 -31.15 11.69 -4.44
N ALA A 324 -30.35 12.62 -3.90
CA ALA A 324 -30.75 14.02 -3.81
C ALA A 324 -30.92 14.66 -5.20
N LEU A 325 -29.95 14.45 -6.13
CA LEU A 325 -30.03 14.98 -7.50
C LEU A 325 -31.23 14.45 -8.27
N LEU A 326 -31.49 13.14 -8.16
CA LEU A 326 -32.63 12.50 -8.82
C LEU A 326 -33.96 12.96 -8.20
N GLY A 327 -34.00 13.14 -6.87
CA GLY A 327 -35.16 13.70 -6.19
C GLY A 327 -35.50 15.12 -6.66
N LEU A 328 -34.46 15.98 -6.81
CA LEU A 328 -34.62 17.34 -7.36
C LEU A 328 -35.16 17.33 -8.81
N ALA A 329 -34.72 16.34 -9.61
CA ALA A 329 -35.13 16.20 -10.99
C ALA A 329 -36.62 15.82 -11.17
N HIS A 330 -37.21 15.15 -10.19
CA HIS A 330 -38.60 14.66 -10.31
C HIS A 330 -39.64 15.71 -10.03
N GLY A 331 -39.30 16.81 -9.28
CA GLY A 331 -40.18 17.99 -9.09
C GLY A 331 -41.59 17.69 -8.56
N GLU A 332 -41.80 16.51 -7.98
CA GLU A 332 -43.10 16.04 -7.50
C GLU A 332 -43.56 16.80 -6.25
N ARG A 333 -44.89 16.97 -6.11
CA ARG A 333 -45.48 17.68 -4.96
C ARG A 333 -45.24 16.92 -3.62
N THR A 334 -44.99 15.60 -3.69
CA THR A 334 -44.78 14.75 -2.51
C THR A 334 -43.38 14.21 -2.54
N TYR A 335 -42.58 14.46 -1.49
CA TYR A 335 -41.20 13.94 -1.36
C TYR A 335 -41.10 12.41 -1.50
N VAL A 336 -42.12 11.69 -1.03
CA VAL A 336 -42.14 10.21 -1.13
C VAL A 336 -42.19 9.77 -2.60
N ALA A 337 -43.02 10.41 -3.42
CA ALA A 337 -43.12 10.08 -4.85
C ALA A 337 -41.83 10.44 -5.60
N ALA A 338 -41.24 11.57 -5.28
CA ALA A 338 -39.97 12.03 -5.90
C ALA A 338 -38.78 11.12 -5.59
N LEU A 339 -38.74 10.50 -4.41
CA LEU A 339 -37.63 9.66 -3.96
C LEU A 339 -37.82 8.16 -4.25
N PHE A 340 -39.05 7.72 -4.54
CA PHE A 340 -39.37 6.27 -4.68
C PHE A 340 -38.56 5.63 -5.83
N GLU A 341 -38.64 6.16 -7.04
CA GLU A 341 -37.97 5.61 -8.21
C GLU A 341 -36.42 5.64 -8.07
N PRO A 342 -35.79 6.77 -7.63
CA PRO A 342 -34.34 6.79 -7.34
C PRO A 342 -33.92 5.80 -6.27
N LEU A 343 -34.71 5.67 -5.19
CA LEU A 343 -34.41 4.74 -4.11
C LEU A 343 -34.49 3.28 -4.58
N MET A 344 -35.51 2.96 -5.39
CA MET A 344 -35.64 1.62 -5.99
C MET A 344 -34.46 1.30 -6.91
N LEU A 345 -34.04 2.26 -7.75
CA LEU A 345 -32.88 2.08 -8.64
C LEU A 345 -31.60 1.80 -7.83
N LEU A 346 -31.28 2.65 -6.86
CA LEU A 346 -30.07 2.52 -6.05
C LEU A 346 -30.11 1.27 -5.16
N GLY A 347 -31.29 0.91 -4.64
CA GLY A 347 -31.51 -0.32 -3.88
C GLY A 347 -31.27 -1.56 -4.71
N LEU A 348 -31.81 -1.63 -5.93
CA LEU A 348 -31.62 -2.76 -6.85
C LEU A 348 -30.15 -2.91 -7.29
N ILE A 349 -29.45 -1.82 -7.55
CA ILE A 349 -28.02 -1.84 -7.88
C ILE A 349 -27.17 -2.47 -6.75
N ARG A 350 -27.61 -2.35 -5.50
CA ARG A 350 -26.96 -3.02 -4.36
C ARG A 350 -27.43 -4.45 -4.14
N LEU A 351 -28.73 -4.70 -4.31
CA LEU A 351 -29.35 -5.97 -4.00
C LEU A 351 -29.02 -7.04 -5.05
N VAL A 352 -29.12 -6.69 -6.34
CA VAL A 352 -28.95 -7.67 -7.44
C VAL A 352 -27.58 -8.35 -7.41
N PRO A 353 -26.43 -7.63 -7.33
CA PRO A 353 -25.12 -8.28 -7.24
C PRO A 353 -24.94 -9.12 -5.98
N ALA A 354 -25.52 -8.69 -4.85
CA ALA A 354 -25.46 -9.43 -3.59
C ALA A 354 -26.21 -10.78 -3.65
N VAL A 355 -27.35 -10.81 -4.34
CA VAL A 355 -28.16 -12.04 -4.50
C VAL A 355 -27.57 -12.96 -5.57
N VAL A 356 -27.12 -12.41 -6.68
CA VAL A 356 -26.61 -13.20 -7.82
C VAL A 356 -25.22 -13.76 -7.55
N ALA A 357 -24.43 -13.18 -6.61
CA ALA A 357 -23.09 -13.61 -6.21
C ALA A 357 -22.11 -13.86 -7.42
N ASN A 358 -22.33 -13.17 -8.54
CA ASN A 358 -21.56 -13.36 -9.76
C ASN A 358 -20.57 -12.21 -9.94
N ARG A 359 -19.25 -12.54 -9.94
CA ARG A 359 -18.17 -11.55 -10.20
C ARG A 359 -18.38 -10.76 -11.49
N LYS A 360 -18.98 -11.34 -12.52
CA LYS A 360 -19.28 -10.67 -13.79
C LYS A 360 -20.34 -9.56 -13.66
N ALA A 361 -21.15 -9.55 -12.59
CA ALA A 361 -22.15 -8.50 -12.33
C ALA A 361 -21.58 -7.29 -11.57
N ALA A 362 -20.32 -7.32 -11.19
CA ALA A 362 -19.68 -6.24 -10.43
C ALA A 362 -19.67 -4.88 -11.15
N TRP A 363 -19.69 -4.85 -12.49
CA TRP A 363 -19.82 -3.62 -13.27
C TRP A 363 -21.15 -2.89 -13.02
N MET A 364 -22.21 -3.59 -12.58
CA MET A 364 -23.51 -2.98 -12.22
C MET A 364 -23.38 -2.08 -10.98
N GLU A 365 -22.39 -2.35 -10.12
CA GLU A 365 -22.12 -1.55 -8.94
C GLU A 365 -21.33 -0.26 -9.25
N ASP A 366 -20.93 -0.04 -10.50
CA ASP A 366 -20.13 1.11 -10.87
C ASP A 366 -20.96 2.40 -10.92
N ARG A 367 -20.77 3.27 -9.92
CA ARG A 367 -21.50 4.54 -9.78
C ARG A 367 -21.07 5.58 -10.80
N ALA A 368 -19.83 5.51 -11.32
CA ALA A 368 -19.43 6.41 -12.41
C ALA A 368 -20.21 6.09 -13.67
N LEU A 369 -20.30 4.79 -14.04
CA LEU A 369 -21.07 4.38 -15.19
C LEU A 369 -22.54 4.77 -15.05
N LEU A 370 -23.14 4.51 -13.88
CA LEU A 370 -24.52 4.93 -13.58
C LEU A 370 -24.69 6.44 -13.76
N ALA A 371 -23.85 7.24 -13.12
CA ALA A 371 -23.95 8.71 -13.19
C ALA A 371 -23.76 9.23 -14.62
N LEU A 372 -22.88 8.64 -15.42
CA LEU A 372 -22.71 8.96 -16.84
C LEU A 372 -23.97 8.62 -17.66
N VAL A 373 -24.59 7.46 -17.47
CA VAL A 373 -25.83 7.08 -18.13
C VAL A 373 -26.96 8.03 -17.74
N LEU A 374 -27.09 8.36 -16.45
CA LEU A 374 -28.08 9.32 -15.97
C LEU A 374 -27.84 10.75 -16.52
N SER A 375 -26.58 11.15 -16.61
CA SER A 375 -26.19 12.43 -17.22
C SER A 375 -26.61 12.49 -18.70
N LEU A 376 -26.37 11.42 -19.46
CA LEU A 376 -26.81 11.33 -20.86
C LEU A 376 -28.32 11.38 -20.99
N LEU A 377 -29.05 10.66 -20.15
CA LEU A 377 -30.52 10.72 -20.10
C LEU A 377 -31.05 12.11 -19.73
N SER A 378 -30.36 12.80 -18.82
CA SER A 378 -30.68 14.19 -18.45
C SER A 378 -30.49 15.16 -19.63
N LEU A 379 -29.43 14.97 -20.43
CA LEU A 379 -29.15 15.79 -21.60
C LEU A 379 -30.28 15.75 -22.65
N PHE A 380 -30.89 14.56 -22.81
CA PHE A 380 -32.02 14.35 -23.73
C PHE A 380 -33.40 14.56 -23.10
N GLY A 381 -33.49 15.03 -21.87
CA GLY A 381 -34.75 15.23 -21.15
C GLY A 381 -35.49 13.93 -20.79
N LEU A 382 -34.82 12.80 -20.86
CA LEU A 382 -35.39 11.45 -20.64
C LEU A 382 -35.07 10.90 -19.22
N LEU A 383 -34.57 11.73 -18.31
CA LEU A 383 -34.04 11.29 -17.03
C LEU A 383 -35.09 10.50 -16.21
N ARG A 384 -36.31 11.02 -16.07
CA ARG A 384 -37.38 10.41 -15.30
C ARG A 384 -37.76 9.03 -15.85
N ASN A 385 -38.09 8.94 -17.13
CA ASN A 385 -38.45 7.68 -17.76
C ASN A 385 -37.27 6.68 -17.77
N GLY A 386 -36.05 7.20 -17.90
CA GLY A 386 -34.83 6.42 -17.89
C GLY A 386 -34.56 5.77 -16.53
N VAL A 387 -34.79 6.46 -15.44
CA VAL A 387 -34.64 5.91 -14.06
C VAL A 387 -35.61 4.74 -13.86
N ALA A 388 -36.88 4.90 -14.24
CA ALA A 388 -37.88 3.83 -14.14
C ALA A 388 -37.51 2.62 -15.01
N VAL A 389 -37.12 2.84 -16.28
CA VAL A 389 -36.68 1.78 -17.19
C VAL A 389 -35.47 1.03 -16.66
N LEU A 390 -34.45 1.75 -16.16
CA LEU A 390 -33.26 1.14 -15.58
C LEU A 390 -33.61 0.29 -14.34
N ALA A 391 -34.48 0.77 -13.46
CA ALA A 391 -34.92 0.01 -12.29
C ALA A 391 -35.64 -1.28 -12.69
N VAL A 392 -36.56 -1.23 -13.66
CA VAL A 392 -37.24 -2.42 -14.17
C VAL A 392 -36.28 -3.39 -14.86
N ALA A 393 -35.35 -2.87 -15.68
CA ALA A 393 -34.33 -3.69 -16.36
C ALA A 393 -33.45 -4.44 -15.35
N LEU A 394 -32.99 -3.74 -14.29
CA LEU A 394 -32.20 -4.35 -13.22
C LEU A 394 -32.99 -5.41 -12.45
N LEU A 395 -34.26 -5.16 -12.15
CA LEU A 395 -35.14 -6.13 -11.47
C LEU A 395 -35.30 -7.40 -12.31
N LEU A 396 -35.68 -7.25 -13.58
CA LEU A 396 -35.88 -8.39 -14.48
C LEU A 396 -34.55 -9.14 -14.73
N GLY A 397 -33.46 -8.43 -14.95
CA GLY A 397 -32.11 -9.00 -15.10
C GLY A 397 -31.71 -9.79 -13.86
N GLY A 398 -31.94 -9.25 -12.67
CA GLY A 398 -31.69 -9.91 -11.39
C GLY A 398 -32.49 -11.20 -11.21
N ILE A 399 -33.75 -11.18 -11.52
CA ILE A 399 -34.64 -12.38 -11.44
C ILE A 399 -34.16 -13.47 -12.41
N ILE A 400 -33.84 -13.11 -13.65
CA ILE A 400 -33.36 -14.07 -14.66
C ILE A 400 -32.00 -14.69 -14.21
N MET A 401 -31.09 -13.89 -13.71
CA MET A 401 -29.78 -14.35 -13.26
C MET A 401 -29.89 -15.25 -12.02
N ALA A 402 -30.71 -14.88 -11.05
CA ALA A 402 -30.97 -15.70 -9.85
C ALA A 402 -31.63 -17.04 -10.21
N GLY A 403 -32.59 -17.04 -11.15
CA GLY A 403 -33.25 -18.27 -11.62
C GLY A 403 -32.30 -19.23 -12.36
N ARG A 404 -31.33 -18.73 -13.08
CA ARG A 404 -30.26 -19.54 -13.71
C ARG A 404 -29.33 -20.18 -12.70
N GLN A 405 -28.99 -19.45 -11.64
CA GLN A 405 -28.10 -19.93 -10.59
C GLN A 405 -28.67 -21.06 -9.78
N ASN A 406 -29.97 -20.97 -9.44
CA ASN A 406 -30.69 -22.04 -8.73
C ASN A 406 -30.80 -23.35 -9.54
N ARG A 407 -30.82 -23.27 -10.88
CA ARG A 407 -30.81 -24.46 -11.74
C ARG A 407 -29.49 -25.20 -11.78
N LEU A 408 -28.36 -24.45 -11.60
CA LEU A 408 -27.01 -25.02 -11.60
C LEU A 408 -26.63 -25.64 -10.25
N THR A 409 -27.31 -25.25 -9.16
CA THR A 409 -27.06 -25.81 -7.81
C THR A 409 -28.00 -26.98 -7.48
N SER A 410 -29.02 -27.26 -8.31
CA SER A 410 -29.99 -28.36 -8.15
C SER A 410 -29.71 -29.59 -9.01
N THR A 411 -28.58 -29.59 -9.75
CA THR A 411 -28.02 -30.75 -10.48
C THR A 411 -26.71 -31.19 -9.84
#